data_d5c9d2ae855367e6ec51ff8f889dc06d
#
_entry.id   d5c9d2ae855367e6ec51ff8f889dc06d
#
_cell.length_a   1.000
_cell.length_b   1.000
_cell.length_c   1.000
_cell.angle_alpha   90.00
_cell.angle_beta   90.00
_cell.angle_gamma   90.00
#
_symmetry.space_group_name_H-M   'P 1'
#
loop_
_entity.id
_entity.type
_entity.pdbx_description
1 polymer ?
#
loop_
_entity_poly.entity_id
_entity_poly.type
_entity_poly.pdbx_seq_one_letter_code
_entity_poly.pdbx_strand_id
1 'polypeptide(L)'
;MPSVMWKELTAEDLRAKAAANAIVILPVASMEQHGPHLPVGVDTFLCEAVCKAGAELAVKDVPVVVAPTLWCGMAEHHMAFGGTFTFDIPTYMAVLRAFLTSIKRHGFTKVFIVNGHGGNIAALNAFLPDLTRESGLTLYATTYFELSKADLAQFLEDQKSVHHACEVETSMMMVVAPDTVKRDRLPEAYGMLNGDPRKAYPAARYLPFKDNLTATGVIGDARRANANKGEKLLKVCAEGLAAALKNKEMWA
;
A
#
# COMPACT_ATOMS: atom_id res chain seq x y z
N MET A 1 2.51 20.59 -14.82
CA MET A 1 1.76 19.49 -15.48
C MET A 1 0.41 19.38 -14.84
N PRO A 2 -0.68 18.99 -15.52
CA PRO A 2 -1.95 18.72 -14.86
C PRO A 2 -1.78 17.60 -13.83
N SER A 3 -2.59 17.64 -12.74
CA SER A 3 -2.52 16.65 -11.66
C SER A 3 -2.73 15.23 -12.17
N VAL A 4 -2.09 14.27 -11.53
CA VAL A 4 -2.35 12.83 -11.72
C VAL A 4 -3.44 12.31 -10.76
N MET A 5 -3.84 13.10 -9.75
CA MET A 5 -4.77 12.68 -8.71
C MET A 5 -6.22 12.89 -9.16
N TRP A 6 -7.01 11.83 -9.19
CA TRP A 6 -8.44 11.87 -9.57
C TRP A 6 -9.24 12.95 -8.85
N LYS A 7 -9.02 13.08 -7.53
CA LYS A 7 -9.72 14.06 -6.67
C LYS A 7 -9.43 15.53 -7.00
N GLU A 8 -8.43 15.80 -7.83
CA GLU A 8 -7.97 17.13 -8.25
C GLU A 8 -8.35 17.45 -9.70
N LEU A 9 -9.01 16.52 -10.39
CA LEU A 9 -9.39 16.62 -11.79
C LEU A 9 -10.89 16.85 -11.94
N THR A 10 -11.28 17.56 -12.99
CA THR A 10 -12.69 17.72 -13.35
C THR A 10 -13.22 16.45 -14.04
N ALA A 11 -14.54 16.33 -14.12
CA ALA A 11 -15.15 15.23 -14.87
C ALA A 11 -14.78 15.25 -16.37
N GLU A 12 -14.48 16.42 -16.93
CA GLU A 12 -14.01 16.58 -18.32
C GLU A 12 -12.59 16.03 -18.47
N ASP A 13 -11.67 16.37 -17.56
CA ASP A 13 -10.31 15.84 -17.54
C ASP A 13 -10.31 14.31 -17.46
N LEU A 14 -11.18 13.76 -16.60
CA LEU A 14 -11.29 12.31 -16.43
C LEU A 14 -11.84 11.62 -17.70
N ARG A 15 -12.81 12.21 -18.40
CA ARG A 15 -13.26 11.70 -19.69
C ARG A 15 -12.14 11.72 -20.73
N ALA A 16 -11.34 12.79 -20.77
CA ALA A 16 -10.19 12.87 -21.67
C ALA A 16 -9.14 11.79 -21.35
N LYS A 17 -8.87 11.54 -20.07
CA LYS A 17 -7.97 10.44 -19.66
C LYS A 17 -8.51 9.06 -20.03
N ALA A 18 -9.81 8.83 -19.86
CA ALA A 18 -10.44 7.56 -20.27
C ALA A 18 -10.33 7.37 -21.79
N ALA A 19 -10.62 8.42 -22.59
CA ALA A 19 -10.46 8.40 -24.04
C ALA A 19 -9.01 8.15 -24.48
N ALA A 20 -8.03 8.62 -23.70
CA ALA A 20 -6.61 8.33 -23.90
C ALA A 20 -6.18 6.93 -23.40
N ASN A 21 -7.13 6.09 -23.00
CA ASN A 21 -6.90 4.74 -22.46
C ASN A 21 -5.93 4.71 -21.24
N ALA A 22 -6.08 5.69 -20.34
CA ALA A 22 -5.25 5.81 -19.17
C ALA A 22 -5.38 4.62 -18.22
N ILE A 23 -4.28 4.24 -17.58
CA ILE A 23 -4.26 3.27 -16.49
C ILE A 23 -4.75 3.97 -15.22
N VAL A 24 -5.76 3.41 -14.57
CA VAL A 24 -6.20 3.85 -13.25
C VAL A 24 -5.40 3.11 -12.19
N ILE A 25 -4.63 3.83 -11.41
CA ILE A 25 -4.03 3.29 -10.18
C ILE A 25 -5.08 3.39 -9.09
N LEU A 26 -5.46 2.25 -8.50
CA LEU A 26 -6.36 2.20 -7.34
C LEU A 26 -5.55 1.86 -6.09
N PRO A 27 -5.18 2.86 -5.26
CA PRO A 27 -4.50 2.59 -4.01
C PRO A 27 -5.45 1.93 -3.02
N VAL A 28 -5.02 0.84 -2.38
CA VAL A 28 -5.75 0.17 -1.31
C VAL A 28 -4.85 0.02 -0.08
N ALA A 29 -5.35 0.36 1.08
CA ALA A 29 -4.56 0.51 2.29
C ALA A 29 -5.26 -0.08 3.51
N SER A 30 -4.87 0.36 4.70
CA SER A 30 -5.54 0.07 5.96
C SER A 30 -5.51 1.27 6.90
N MET A 31 -6.32 1.22 7.92
CA MET A 31 -6.30 2.11 9.08
C MET A 31 -6.09 1.24 10.30
N GLU A 32 -4.87 1.17 10.80
CA GLU A 32 -4.46 0.22 11.84
C GLU A 32 -3.34 0.76 12.71
N GLN A 33 -3.18 0.17 13.90
CA GLN A 33 -2.08 0.54 14.79
C GLN A 33 -0.71 0.36 14.12
N HIS A 34 0.20 1.29 14.38
CA HIS A 34 1.60 1.25 13.90
C HIS A 34 2.58 1.59 15.03
N GLY A 35 2.48 0.83 16.12
CA GLY A 35 3.35 1.00 17.28
C GLY A 35 3.07 2.30 18.07
N PRO A 36 3.94 2.64 19.03
CA PRO A 36 3.74 3.80 19.88
C PRO A 36 4.08 5.13 19.20
N HIS A 37 4.80 5.10 18.08
CA HIS A 37 5.46 6.25 17.47
C HIS A 37 4.83 6.74 16.16
N LEU A 38 3.98 5.95 15.51
CA LEU A 38 3.33 6.29 14.25
C LEU A 38 1.81 6.43 14.41
N PRO A 39 1.15 7.23 13.55
CA PRO A 39 -0.31 7.33 13.51
C PRO A 39 -0.90 6.05 12.91
N VAL A 40 -2.22 5.86 13.09
CA VAL A 40 -2.93 4.70 12.55
C VAL A 40 -3.12 4.73 11.03
N GLY A 41 -2.86 5.84 10.37
CA GLY A 41 -3.05 6.03 8.92
C GLY A 41 -1.81 5.76 8.06
N VAL A 42 -0.76 5.13 8.58
CA VAL A 42 0.53 4.91 7.87
C VAL A 42 0.33 4.33 6.49
N ASP A 43 -0.38 3.22 6.36
CA ASP A 43 -0.60 2.54 5.09
C ASP A 43 -1.27 3.46 4.06
N THR A 44 -2.23 4.27 4.51
CA THR A 44 -2.93 5.24 3.65
C THR A 44 -1.99 6.35 3.19
N PHE A 45 -1.21 6.93 4.10
CA PHE A 45 -0.25 7.98 3.76
C PHE A 45 0.82 7.49 2.78
N LEU A 46 1.42 6.34 3.07
CA LEU A 46 2.52 5.82 2.27
C LEU A 46 2.04 5.30 0.90
N CYS A 47 0.92 4.58 0.87
CA CYS A 47 0.37 4.07 -0.39
C CYS A 47 -0.03 5.22 -1.33
N GLU A 48 -0.72 6.26 -0.84
CA GLU A 48 -1.07 7.43 -1.64
C GLU A 48 0.18 8.16 -2.14
N ALA A 49 1.19 8.36 -1.28
CA ALA A 49 2.43 9.04 -1.63
C ALA A 49 3.22 8.28 -2.72
N VAL A 50 3.37 6.96 -2.58
CA VAL A 50 4.04 6.12 -3.59
C VAL A 50 3.26 6.11 -4.90
N CYS A 51 1.93 5.95 -4.86
CA CYS A 51 1.10 5.95 -6.05
C CYS A 51 1.16 7.28 -6.79
N LYS A 52 1.12 8.41 -6.07
CA LYS A 52 1.26 9.75 -6.64
C LYS A 52 2.64 9.91 -7.29
N ALA A 53 3.71 9.64 -6.56
CA ALA A 53 5.08 9.80 -7.06
C ALA A 53 5.37 8.90 -8.27
N GLY A 54 4.94 7.62 -8.23
CA GLY A 54 5.08 6.70 -9.36
C GLY A 54 4.30 7.13 -10.59
N ALA A 55 3.07 7.64 -10.41
CA ALA A 55 2.26 8.20 -11.49
C ALA A 55 2.91 9.45 -12.11
N GLU A 56 3.46 10.36 -11.29
CA GLU A 56 4.17 11.57 -11.75
C GLU A 56 5.42 11.22 -12.59
N LEU A 57 6.12 10.14 -12.24
CA LEU A 57 7.25 9.61 -13.04
C LEU A 57 6.80 8.94 -14.34
N ALA A 58 5.61 8.32 -14.37
CA ALA A 58 5.13 7.57 -15.53
C ALA A 58 4.33 8.42 -16.53
N VAL A 59 3.67 9.51 -16.08
CA VAL A 59 2.66 10.24 -16.87
C VAL A 59 3.18 10.86 -18.17
N LYS A 60 4.48 11.05 -18.30
CA LYS A 60 5.12 11.55 -19.53
C LYS A 60 5.17 10.48 -20.63
N ASP A 61 5.18 9.22 -20.24
CA ASP A 61 5.36 8.07 -21.14
C ASP A 61 4.04 7.35 -21.40
N VAL A 62 3.16 7.27 -20.38
CA VAL A 62 1.86 6.59 -20.46
C VAL A 62 0.76 7.41 -19.75
N PRO A 63 -0.46 7.46 -20.28
CA PRO A 63 -1.56 8.10 -19.58
C PRO A 63 -1.89 7.36 -18.29
N VAL A 64 -1.91 8.07 -17.16
CA VAL A 64 -2.23 7.50 -15.85
C VAL A 64 -3.10 8.45 -15.03
N VAL A 65 -3.85 7.90 -14.08
CA VAL A 65 -4.58 8.63 -13.05
C VAL A 65 -4.64 7.83 -11.76
N VAL A 66 -4.49 8.48 -10.61
CA VAL A 66 -4.55 7.88 -9.29
C VAL A 66 -5.92 8.10 -8.69
N ALA A 67 -6.70 7.03 -8.51
CA ALA A 67 -8.01 7.07 -7.86
C ALA A 67 -7.88 7.42 -6.37
N PRO A 68 -8.98 7.87 -5.72
CA PRO A 68 -8.99 8.05 -4.26
C PRO A 68 -8.61 6.75 -3.54
N THR A 69 -7.77 6.89 -2.52
CA THR A 69 -7.29 5.74 -1.74
C THR A 69 -8.41 5.07 -0.97
N LEU A 70 -8.57 3.76 -1.11
CA LEU A 70 -9.39 2.96 -0.22
C LEU A 70 -8.62 2.74 1.09
N TRP A 71 -8.95 3.53 2.09
CA TRP A 71 -8.22 3.65 3.35
C TRP A 71 -8.49 2.52 4.35
N CYS A 72 -9.53 1.71 4.16
CA CYS A 72 -9.89 0.59 5.03
C CYS A 72 -9.69 -0.73 4.27
N GLY A 73 -9.11 -1.70 4.94
CA GLY A 73 -8.82 -3.03 4.42
C GLY A 73 -9.09 -4.13 5.45
N MET A 74 -8.30 -5.18 5.41
CA MET A 74 -8.43 -6.38 6.27
C MET A 74 -7.39 -6.35 7.38
N ALA A 75 -7.72 -5.74 8.52
CA ALA A 75 -6.81 -5.48 9.62
C ALA A 75 -7.25 -6.11 10.97
N GLU A 76 -8.04 -7.18 10.93
CA GLU A 76 -8.57 -7.85 12.13
C GLU A 76 -7.47 -8.23 13.15
N HIS A 77 -6.30 -8.60 12.67
CA HIS A 77 -5.16 -8.98 13.50
C HIS A 77 -4.57 -7.81 14.33
N HIS A 78 -4.96 -6.55 14.05
CA HIS A 78 -4.57 -5.36 14.79
C HIS A 78 -5.64 -4.85 15.77
N MET A 79 -6.87 -5.37 15.74
CA MET A 79 -8.01 -4.85 16.53
C MET A 79 -7.73 -4.76 18.03
N ALA A 80 -6.97 -5.70 18.59
CA ALA A 80 -6.66 -5.75 20.03
C ALA A 80 -5.79 -4.55 20.53
N PHE A 81 -5.16 -3.78 19.63
CA PHE A 81 -4.41 -2.56 20.00
C PHE A 81 -5.31 -1.31 20.05
N GLY A 82 -6.48 -1.33 19.42
CA GLY A 82 -7.36 -0.17 19.26
C GLY A 82 -6.99 0.69 18.04
N GLY A 83 -7.87 1.65 17.70
CA GLY A 83 -7.67 2.61 16.59
C GLY A 83 -7.74 2.01 15.19
N THR A 84 -8.08 0.73 15.05
CA THR A 84 -8.12 -0.02 13.79
C THR A 84 -9.54 -0.09 13.24
N PHE A 85 -9.68 0.05 11.92
CA PHE A 85 -10.88 -0.33 11.18
C PHE A 85 -10.58 -1.55 10.32
N THR A 86 -11.52 -2.47 10.22
CA THR A 86 -11.36 -3.68 9.41
C THR A 86 -12.64 -4.03 8.65
N PHE A 87 -12.49 -4.51 7.43
CA PHE A 87 -13.54 -5.19 6.69
C PHE A 87 -13.43 -6.71 6.91
N ASP A 88 -14.53 -7.40 6.81
CA ASP A 88 -14.54 -8.83 6.54
C ASP A 88 -14.36 -9.12 5.04
N ILE A 89 -14.10 -10.38 4.70
CA ILE A 89 -13.84 -10.81 3.31
C ILE A 89 -14.98 -10.41 2.35
N PRO A 90 -16.27 -10.71 2.64
CA PRO A 90 -17.36 -10.32 1.73
C PRO A 90 -17.48 -8.82 1.53
N THR A 91 -17.34 -8.03 2.59
CA THR A 91 -17.42 -6.57 2.54
C THR A 91 -16.27 -5.99 1.71
N TYR A 92 -15.03 -6.45 1.93
CA TYR A 92 -13.88 -5.95 1.19
C TYR A 92 -14.01 -6.23 -0.31
N MET A 93 -14.44 -7.45 -0.67
CA MET A 93 -14.71 -7.80 -2.07
C MET A 93 -15.83 -6.95 -2.68
N ALA A 94 -16.91 -6.69 -1.94
CA ALA A 94 -18.03 -5.87 -2.42
C ALA A 94 -17.61 -4.40 -2.65
N VAL A 95 -16.79 -3.84 -1.77
CA VAL A 95 -16.23 -2.49 -1.93
C VAL A 95 -15.36 -2.40 -3.18
N LEU A 96 -14.44 -3.35 -3.39
CA LEU A 96 -13.59 -3.39 -4.58
C LEU A 96 -14.44 -3.50 -5.87
N ARG A 97 -15.48 -4.34 -5.88
CA ARG A 97 -16.43 -4.42 -7.01
C ARG A 97 -17.08 -3.08 -7.32
N ALA A 98 -17.51 -2.34 -6.29
CA ALA A 98 -18.15 -1.04 -6.47
C ALA A 98 -17.18 -0.01 -7.08
N PHE A 99 -15.91 0.02 -6.64
CA PHE A 99 -14.89 0.88 -7.22
C PHE A 99 -14.62 0.53 -8.70
N LEU A 100 -14.37 -0.75 -8.99
CA LEU A 100 -14.08 -1.23 -10.35
C LEU A 100 -15.27 -0.98 -11.29
N THR A 101 -16.49 -1.19 -10.82
CA THR A 101 -17.73 -0.89 -11.57
C THR A 101 -17.81 0.61 -11.89
N SER A 102 -17.51 1.48 -10.94
CA SER A 102 -17.52 2.92 -11.15
C SER A 102 -16.47 3.34 -12.18
N ILE A 103 -15.24 2.85 -12.04
CA ILE A 103 -14.13 3.11 -12.96
C ILE A 103 -14.50 2.68 -14.38
N LYS A 104 -15.04 1.47 -14.55
CA LYS A 104 -15.48 0.95 -15.84
C LYS A 104 -16.59 1.81 -16.48
N ARG A 105 -17.58 2.22 -15.68
CA ARG A 105 -18.70 3.07 -16.17
C ARG A 105 -18.22 4.44 -16.65
N HIS A 106 -17.06 4.92 -16.21
CA HIS A 106 -16.43 6.13 -16.71
C HIS A 106 -15.55 5.93 -17.95
N GLY A 107 -15.55 4.72 -18.53
CA GLY A 107 -14.88 4.39 -19.79
C GLY A 107 -13.42 3.94 -19.64
N PHE A 108 -12.91 3.76 -18.44
CA PHE A 108 -11.58 3.18 -18.22
C PHE A 108 -11.60 1.67 -18.44
N THR A 109 -10.51 1.13 -18.97
CA THR A 109 -10.36 -0.29 -19.30
C THR A 109 -9.23 -0.98 -18.55
N LYS A 110 -8.30 -0.21 -17.94
CA LYS A 110 -7.08 -0.71 -17.29
C LYS A 110 -7.02 -0.21 -15.85
N VAL A 111 -6.86 -1.13 -14.90
CA VAL A 111 -6.74 -0.80 -13.47
C VAL A 111 -5.56 -1.52 -12.85
N PHE A 112 -4.75 -0.78 -12.12
CA PHE A 112 -3.68 -1.30 -11.29
C PHE A 112 -4.02 -1.10 -9.82
N ILE A 113 -4.44 -2.14 -9.13
CA ILE A 113 -4.62 -2.12 -7.67
C ILE A 113 -3.23 -2.12 -7.04
N VAL A 114 -2.90 -1.06 -6.32
CA VAL A 114 -1.64 -0.93 -5.60
C VAL A 114 -1.93 -0.96 -4.11
N ASN A 115 -1.48 -2.02 -3.46
CA ASN A 115 -1.72 -2.26 -2.05
C ASN A 115 -0.58 -1.70 -1.19
N GLY A 116 -0.94 -1.11 -0.05
CA GLY A 116 -0.03 -0.62 0.98
C GLY A 116 -0.05 -1.41 2.29
N HIS A 117 -0.88 -2.48 2.41
CA HIS A 117 -1.10 -3.21 3.65
C HIS A 117 -0.90 -4.72 3.50
N GLY A 118 -0.06 -5.29 4.37
CA GLY A 118 0.25 -6.72 4.34
C GLY A 118 -0.98 -7.63 4.49
N GLY A 119 -1.93 -7.25 5.32
CA GLY A 119 -3.17 -8.02 5.58
C GLY A 119 -4.10 -8.16 4.37
N ASN A 120 -3.99 -7.27 3.39
CA ASN A 120 -4.79 -7.32 2.16
C ASN A 120 -4.27 -8.33 1.13
N ILE A 121 -3.00 -8.74 1.19
CA ILE A 121 -2.31 -9.49 0.12
C ILE A 121 -3.05 -10.79 -0.23
N ALA A 122 -3.34 -11.61 0.77
CA ALA A 122 -3.99 -12.90 0.55
C ALA A 122 -5.40 -12.74 -0.05
N ALA A 123 -6.17 -11.78 0.44
CA ALA A 123 -7.50 -11.49 -0.04
C ALA A 123 -7.48 -10.96 -1.48
N LEU A 124 -6.61 -10.01 -1.81
CA LEU A 124 -6.47 -9.48 -3.17
C LEU A 124 -6.10 -10.58 -4.17
N ASN A 125 -5.15 -11.44 -3.82
CA ASN A 125 -4.78 -12.57 -4.67
C ASN A 125 -5.94 -13.55 -4.91
N ALA A 126 -6.74 -13.81 -3.87
CA ALA A 126 -7.91 -14.69 -3.99
C ALA A 126 -9.04 -14.05 -4.81
N PHE A 127 -9.22 -12.72 -4.72
CA PHE A 127 -10.29 -12.00 -5.40
C PHE A 127 -10.00 -11.68 -6.86
N LEU A 128 -8.72 -11.56 -7.23
CA LEU A 128 -8.30 -11.06 -8.53
C LEU A 128 -8.95 -11.79 -9.72
N PRO A 129 -9.06 -13.14 -9.75
CA PRO A 129 -9.71 -13.85 -10.85
C PRO A 129 -11.20 -13.47 -11.01
N ASP A 130 -11.94 -13.40 -9.89
CA ASP A 130 -13.36 -13.06 -9.94
C ASP A 130 -13.58 -11.60 -10.30
N LEU A 131 -12.83 -10.68 -9.70
CA LEU A 131 -12.89 -9.25 -10.00
C LEU A 131 -12.56 -8.97 -11.48
N THR A 132 -11.58 -9.67 -12.05
CA THR A 132 -11.21 -9.55 -13.47
C THR A 132 -12.35 -10.02 -14.37
N ARG A 133 -12.88 -11.22 -14.10
CA ARG A 133 -13.99 -11.81 -14.89
C ARG A 133 -15.24 -10.95 -14.83
N GLU A 134 -15.63 -10.49 -13.65
CA GLU A 134 -16.85 -9.72 -13.42
C GLU A 134 -16.77 -8.30 -13.98
N SER A 135 -15.63 -7.64 -13.80
CA SER A 135 -15.43 -6.30 -14.32
C SER A 135 -15.14 -6.27 -15.82
N GLY A 136 -14.47 -7.28 -16.35
CA GLY A 136 -13.96 -7.29 -17.73
C GLY A 136 -12.90 -6.22 -17.98
N LEU A 137 -12.22 -5.75 -16.93
CA LEU A 137 -11.10 -4.82 -16.98
C LEU A 137 -9.78 -5.60 -17.16
N THR A 138 -8.79 -4.99 -17.78
CA THR A 138 -7.40 -5.42 -17.63
C THR A 138 -6.96 -5.04 -16.21
N LEU A 139 -6.92 -6.02 -15.32
CA LEU A 139 -6.76 -5.80 -13.89
C LEU A 139 -5.49 -6.48 -13.38
N TYR A 140 -4.62 -5.68 -12.77
CA TYR A 140 -3.45 -6.17 -12.04
C TYR A 140 -3.53 -5.72 -10.59
N ALA A 141 -2.92 -6.49 -9.70
CA ALA A 141 -2.75 -6.14 -8.29
C ALA A 141 -1.30 -6.37 -7.86
N THR A 142 -0.78 -5.48 -7.04
CA THR A 142 0.55 -5.59 -6.45
C THR A 142 0.56 -4.96 -5.07
N THR A 143 1.62 -5.21 -4.31
CA THR A 143 1.96 -4.44 -3.10
C THR A 143 3.19 -3.60 -3.42
N TYR A 144 3.15 -2.28 -3.15
CA TYR A 144 4.18 -1.35 -3.66
C TYR A 144 5.60 -1.72 -3.23
N PHE A 145 5.78 -2.24 -2.03
CA PHE A 145 7.09 -2.63 -1.53
C PHE A 145 7.60 -3.98 -2.09
N GLU A 146 6.74 -4.80 -2.69
CA GLU A 146 7.19 -6.01 -3.38
C GLU A 146 7.77 -5.71 -4.76
N LEU A 147 7.30 -4.65 -5.44
CA LEU A 147 7.85 -4.23 -6.74
C LEU A 147 9.34 -3.86 -6.66
N SER A 148 9.79 -3.36 -5.52
CA SER A 148 11.15 -2.83 -5.31
C SER A 148 11.88 -3.54 -4.18
N LYS A 149 11.49 -4.77 -3.84
CA LYS A 149 11.97 -5.49 -2.66
C LYS A 149 13.50 -5.60 -2.58
N ALA A 150 14.15 -5.93 -3.69
CA ALA A 150 15.61 -6.08 -3.76
C ALA A 150 16.33 -4.73 -3.54
N ASP A 151 15.76 -3.66 -4.09
CA ASP A 151 16.34 -2.32 -3.97
C ASP A 151 16.11 -1.73 -2.59
N LEU A 152 14.93 -1.97 -1.99
CA LEU A 152 14.65 -1.58 -0.61
C LEU A 152 15.63 -2.22 0.38
N ALA A 153 15.95 -3.51 0.19
CA ALA A 153 16.84 -4.24 1.07
C ALA A 153 18.25 -3.65 1.19
N GLN A 154 18.69 -2.85 0.20
CA GLN A 154 20.02 -2.20 0.20
C GLN A 154 20.11 -1.04 1.19
N PHE A 155 18.96 -0.49 1.63
CA PHE A 155 18.91 0.65 2.57
C PHE A 155 18.59 0.22 4.01
N LEU A 156 18.30 -1.07 4.23
CA LEU A 156 17.89 -1.59 5.53
C LEU A 156 19.07 -2.17 6.30
N GLU A 157 19.06 -1.98 7.62
CA GLU A 157 20.14 -2.42 8.48
C GLU A 157 19.87 -3.83 9.06
N ASP A 158 18.85 -3.95 9.88
CA ASP A 158 18.57 -5.18 10.65
C ASP A 158 17.52 -6.08 9.99
N GLN A 159 16.84 -5.62 8.95
CA GLN A 159 15.81 -6.35 8.23
C GLN A 159 16.10 -6.37 6.72
N LYS A 160 15.51 -7.31 5.97
CA LYS A 160 15.70 -7.44 4.52
C LYS A 160 14.43 -7.17 3.71
N SER A 161 13.34 -6.86 4.39
CA SER A 161 12.03 -6.59 3.79
C SER A 161 11.22 -5.64 4.66
N VAL A 162 10.15 -5.13 4.12
CA VAL A 162 9.16 -4.36 4.89
C VAL A 162 8.44 -5.32 5.85
N HIS A 163 8.30 -4.88 7.10
CA HIS A 163 7.51 -5.53 8.13
C HIS A 163 6.41 -4.58 8.60
N HIS A 164 6.16 -4.45 9.91
CA HIS A 164 5.07 -3.62 10.42
C HIS A 164 5.57 -2.56 11.40
N ALA A 165 5.19 -1.30 11.20
CA ALA A 165 5.65 -0.14 11.97
C ALA A 165 7.19 -0.06 12.07
N CYS A 166 7.86 -0.53 11.02
CA CYS A 166 9.28 -0.85 11.00
C CYS A 166 10.16 0.32 10.53
N GLU A 167 11.46 0.05 10.37
CA GLU A 167 12.44 0.97 9.83
C GLU A 167 12.01 1.65 8.52
N VAL A 168 11.41 0.87 7.60
CA VAL A 168 10.98 1.38 6.28
C VAL A 168 9.85 2.38 6.44
N GLU A 169 8.75 1.96 7.04
CA GLU A 169 7.54 2.77 7.17
C GLU A 169 7.80 4.02 7.99
N THR A 170 8.54 3.88 9.09
CA THR A 170 8.92 5.01 9.94
C THR A 170 9.78 6.02 9.19
N SER A 171 10.78 5.56 8.41
CA SER A 171 11.62 6.45 7.61
C SER A 171 10.81 7.20 6.55
N MET A 172 9.93 6.51 5.83
CA MET A 172 9.07 7.11 4.83
C MET A 172 8.07 8.09 5.46
N MET A 173 7.48 7.77 6.62
CA MET A 173 6.59 8.69 7.35
C MET A 173 7.30 9.96 7.83
N MET A 174 8.59 9.90 8.16
CA MET A 174 9.39 11.09 8.47
C MET A 174 9.53 12.07 7.29
N VAL A 175 9.21 11.63 6.07
CA VAL A 175 9.18 12.45 4.84
C VAL A 175 7.76 12.84 4.47
N VAL A 176 6.84 11.87 4.46
CA VAL A 176 5.47 12.03 3.94
C VAL A 176 4.59 12.81 4.91
N ALA A 177 4.70 12.54 6.21
CA ALA A 177 3.90 13.18 7.25
C ALA A 177 4.70 13.36 8.55
N PRO A 178 5.79 14.16 8.53
CA PRO A 178 6.77 14.26 9.63
C PRO A 178 6.18 14.68 10.96
N ASP A 179 5.15 15.52 10.94
CA ASP A 179 4.50 16.05 12.14
C ASP A 179 3.63 15.01 12.86
N THR A 180 3.34 13.89 12.22
CA THR A 180 2.57 12.79 12.83
C THR A 180 3.45 11.76 13.52
N VAL A 181 4.77 11.81 13.32
CA VAL A 181 5.74 10.89 13.92
C VAL A 181 6.13 11.35 15.31
N LYS A 182 5.81 10.56 16.32
CA LYS A 182 6.19 10.82 17.72
C LYS A 182 7.64 10.40 17.96
N ARG A 183 8.57 11.31 17.67
CA ARG A 183 10.03 11.03 17.73
C ARG A 183 10.52 10.69 19.13
N ASP A 184 9.89 11.23 20.16
CA ASP A 184 10.13 10.93 21.57
C ASP A 184 9.78 9.49 21.95
N ARG A 185 8.90 8.83 21.18
CA ARG A 185 8.50 7.44 21.38
C ARG A 185 9.31 6.43 20.55
N LEU A 186 10.24 6.88 19.68
CA LEU A 186 11.11 5.99 18.88
C LEU A 186 11.91 4.98 19.73
N PRO A 187 12.44 5.30 20.93
CA PRO A 187 13.12 4.32 21.76
C PRO A 187 12.28 3.08 22.12
N GLU A 188 10.95 3.20 22.13
CA GLU A 188 10.02 2.11 22.40
C GLU A 188 9.61 1.33 21.13
N ALA A 189 9.96 1.85 19.96
CA ALA A 189 9.52 1.36 18.66
C ALA A 189 10.37 0.18 18.16
N TYR A 190 10.37 -0.88 18.94
CA TYR A 190 11.11 -2.11 18.69
C TYR A 190 10.26 -3.33 19.04
N GLY A 191 10.24 -4.30 18.13
CA GLY A 191 9.62 -5.59 18.34
C GLY A 191 10.34 -6.63 17.50
N MET A 192 10.87 -7.67 18.11
CA MET A 192 11.64 -8.68 17.41
C MET A 192 10.77 -9.89 17.07
N LEU A 193 10.82 -10.32 15.83
CA LEU A 193 10.37 -11.64 15.41
C LEU A 193 11.49 -12.66 15.69
N ASN A 194 11.50 -13.19 16.89
CA ASN A 194 12.24 -14.42 17.15
C ASN A 194 11.41 -15.61 16.64
N GLY A 195 11.47 -15.83 15.32
CA GLY A 195 10.66 -16.85 14.66
C GLY A 195 9.18 -16.42 14.53
N ASP A 196 8.65 -16.45 13.34
CA ASP A 196 7.22 -16.18 13.12
C ASP A 196 6.40 -17.40 13.59
N PRO A 197 5.64 -17.31 14.70
CA PRO A 197 4.88 -18.43 15.23
C PRO A 197 3.80 -18.92 14.25
N ARG A 198 3.42 -18.09 13.26
CA ARG A 198 2.50 -18.49 12.17
C ARG A 198 3.13 -19.52 11.24
N LYS A 199 4.47 -19.56 11.19
CA LYS A 199 5.26 -20.47 10.35
C LYS A 199 5.82 -21.68 11.12
N ALA A 200 5.51 -21.81 12.40
CA ALA A 200 6.04 -22.88 13.25
C ALA A 200 5.57 -24.27 12.82
N TYR A 201 4.43 -24.35 12.12
CA TYR A 201 3.85 -25.60 11.62
C TYR A 201 3.45 -25.45 10.14
N PRO A 202 3.43 -26.55 9.36
CA PRO A 202 2.98 -26.51 7.96
C PRO A 202 1.45 -26.45 7.85
N ALA A 203 0.82 -25.57 8.64
CA ALA A 203 -0.63 -25.36 8.68
C ALA A 203 -0.94 -23.88 8.97
N ALA A 204 -1.97 -23.35 8.30
CA ALA A 204 -2.40 -21.97 8.52
C ALA A 204 -3.06 -21.83 9.90
N ARG A 205 -2.71 -20.77 10.62
CA ARG A 205 -3.30 -20.41 11.90
C ARG A 205 -3.48 -18.90 11.97
N TYR A 206 -4.66 -18.48 12.45
CA TYR A 206 -4.88 -17.07 12.81
C TYR A 206 -4.25 -16.78 14.19
N LEU A 207 -3.44 -15.74 14.26
CA LEU A 207 -2.85 -15.20 15.47
C LEU A 207 -2.98 -13.68 15.46
N PRO A 208 -3.68 -13.06 16.42
CA PRO A 208 -3.63 -11.60 16.63
C PRO A 208 -2.21 -11.15 16.91
N PHE A 209 -1.84 -9.93 16.51
CA PHE A 209 -0.48 -9.40 16.72
C PHE A 209 -0.18 -9.22 18.21
N LYS A 210 -1.09 -8.59 18.93
CA LYS A 210 -0.96 -8.42 20.38
C LYS A 210 -0.90 -9.79 21.04
N ASP A 211 -0.02 -9.94 22.00
CA ASP A 211 0.19 -11.15 22.80
C ASP A 211 0.78 -12.37 22.03
N ASN A 212 0.81 -12.36 20.71
CA ASN A 212 1.35 -13.47 19.90
C ASN A 212 2.61 -13.09 19.10
N LEU A 213 2.66 -11.89 18.54
CA LEU A 213 3.78 -11.46 17.69
C LEU A 213 4.56 -10.31 18.34
N THR A 214 3.88 -9.33 18.89
CA THR A 214 4.51 -8.12 19.42
C THR A 214 3.63 -7.44 20.47
N ALA A 215 4.21 -7.07 21.59
CA ALA A 215 3.54 -6.30 22.64
C ALA A 215 3.43 -4.81 22.29
N THR A 216 4.37 -4.28 21.51
CA THR A 216 4.44 -2.86 21.14
C THR A 216 3.65 -2.52 19.88
N GLY A 217 3.25 -3.51 19.11
CA GLY A 217 2.68 -3.32 17.77
C GLY A 217 3.72 -3.16 16.67
N VAL A 218 5.02 -3.20 16.98
CA VAL A 218 6.13 -3.08 16.01
C VAL A 218 6.67 -4.46 15.67
N ILE A 219 6.95 -4.69 14.40
CA ILE A 219 7.70 -5.85 13.90
C ILE A 219 8.92 -5.31 13.15
N GLY A 220 10.11 -5.43 13.74
CA GLY A 220 11.36 -4.85 13.28
C GLY A 220 11.92 -3.82 14.25
N ASP A 221 12.84 -2.98 13.79
CA ASP A 221 13.50 -1.93 14.60
C ASP A 221 13.34 -0.54 13.97
N ALA A 222 12.31 0.20 14.37
CA ALA A 222 12.07 1.55 13.90
C ALA A 222 13.06 2.59 14.41
N ARG A 223 13.89 2.27 15.43
CA ARG A 223 14.95 3.15 15.95
C ARG A 223 16.04 3.43 14.90
N ARG A 224 16.14 2.59 13.87
CA ARG A 224 17.02 2.75 12.69
C ARG A 224 16.52 3.75 11.67
N ALA A 225 15.28 4.24 11.82
CA ALA A 225 14.63 5.11 10.87
C ALA A 225 15.22 6.53 10.85
N ASN A 226 15.30 7.12 9.66
CA ASN A 226 15.61 8.53 9.49
C ASN A 226 15.07 9.05 8.13
N ALA A 227 14.91 10.38 8.03
CA ALA A 227 14.30 11.00 6.85
C ALA A 227 15.11 10.80 5.55
N ASN A 228 16.45 10.84 5.62
CA ASN A 228 17.31 10.61 4.43
C ASN A 228 17.08 9.19 3.85
N LYS A 229 16.96 8.19 4.72
CA LYS A 229 16.56 6.84 4.33
C LYS A 229 15.17 6.84 3.74
N GLY A 230 14.22 7.56 4.34
CA GLY A 230 12.85 7.70 3.87
C GLY A 230 12.73 8.25 2.46
N GLU A 231 13.51 9.28 2.11
CA GLU A 231 13.56 9.83 0.74
C GLU A 231 14.02 8.79 -0.28
N LYS A 232 15.06 8.02 0.04
CA LYS A 232 15.57 6.95 -0.83
C LYS A 232 14.58 5.81 -1.01
N LEU A 233 13.94 5.38 0.07
CA LEU A 233 12.95 4.32 0.07
C LEU A 233 11.70 4.73 -0.74
N LEU A 234 11.21 5.96 -0.54
CA LEU A 234 10.08 6.50 -1.29
C LEU A 234 10.39 6.58 -2.79
N LYS A 235 11.59 7.06 -3.14
CA LYS A 235 12.05 7.14 -4.52
C LYS A 235 12.07 5.76 -5.19
N VAL A 236 12.66 4.77 -4.54
CA VAL A 236 12.77 3.40 -5.07
C VAL A 236 11.39 2.77 -5.27
N CYS A 237 10.46 2.95 -4.33
CA CYS A 237 9.08 2.48 -4.48
C CYS A 237 8.36 3.16 -5.65
N ALA A 238 8.53 4.48 -5.81
CA ALA A 238 7.95 5.24 -6.91
C ALA A 238 8.52 4.82 -8.28
N GLU A 239 9.82 4.59 -8.37
CA GLU A 239 10.51 4.11 -9.58
C GLU A 239 10.05 2.71 -9.97
N GLY A 240 9.91 1.79 -9.00
CA GLY A 240 9.38 0.44 -9.24
C GLY A 240 7.94 0.47 -9.77
N LEU A 241 7.09 1.31 -9.19
CA LEU A 241 5.72 1.50 -9.67
C LEU A 241 5.70 2.11 -11.08
N ALA A 242 6.50 3.13 -11.33
CA ALA A 242 6.60 3.77 -12.65
C ALA A 242 7.09 2.78 -13.72
N ALA A 243 8.03 1.90 -13.39
CA ALA A 243 8.51 0.85 -14.29
C ALA A 243 7.39 -0.13 -14.66
N ALA A 244 6.59 -0.58 -13.68
CA ALA A 244 5.44 -1.44 -13.94
C ALA A 244 4.37 -0.76 -14.81
N LEU A 245 4.07 0.52 -14.57
CA LEU A 245 3.13 1.30 -15.37
C LEU A 245 3.59 1.45 -16.84
N LYS A 246 4.90 1.57 -17.08
CA LYS A 246 5.48 1.73 -18.42
C LYS A 246 5.74 0.40 -19.14
N ASN A 247 5.55 -0.72 -18.48
CA ASN A 247 5.77 -2.05 -19.07
C ASN A 247 4.69 -2.35 -20.13
N LYS A 248 5.05 -2.27 -21.40
CA LYS A 248 4.12 -2.47 -22.54
C LYS A 248 3.55 -3.88 -22.60
N GLU A 249 4.34 -4.89 -22.21
CA GLU A 249 3.89 -6.28 -22.24
C GLU A 249 2.80 -6.56 -21.19
N MET A 250 2.90 -5.88 -20.05
CA MET A 250 1.90 -5.97 -18.97
C MET A 250 0.56 -5.34 -19.41
N TRP A 251 0.59 -4.27 -20.22
CA TRP A 251 -0.60 -3.49 -20.57
C TRP A 251 -1.06 -3.64 -22.01
N ALA A 252 -0.54 -4.62 -22.74
CA ALA A 252 -0.90 -4.93 -24.12
C ALA A 252 -2.35 -5.42 -24.29
#